data_c868ff8310732220cfc5e2c244694401
#
_entry.id   c868ff8310732220cfc5e2c244694401
#
_cell.length_a   1.000
_cell.length_b   1.000
_cell.length_c   1.000
_cell.angle_alpha   90.00
_cell.angle_beta   90.00
_cell.angle_gamma   90.00
#
_symmetry.space_group_name_H-M   'P 1'
#
loop_
_entity.id
_entity.type
_entity.pdbx_description
1 polymer ?
#
loop_
_entity_poly.entity_id
_entity_poly.type
_entity_poly.pdbx_seq_one_letter_code
_entity_poly.pdbx_strand_id
1 'polypeptide(L)'
;MGEARAAIVISVVLSLVACVSAPPSSPSATGADARPRDGTLRLGVLGDFPLNSLLAKTAADDSGDPQAALDPHGGGWLDSFELLRCCLVRTLLSYEGTPTERGGTVLQPDLAESLPEVSDDGLTWTFRLRKGMRYAPPMDTVEITSHDFLRSLLRVLPRIPAGSQPQIEGAAEYIAGDATTVSGLETPNDYTLRVHLLRPEGDLPARLALPDIAPIPVHPTDPAAPFGVATGHDEDYGRFLVASGPYMVEGAALIDFTAPPDQQVPASGFVPGQSLTLVRNPSWDPATDALRPAFVKRIEFAIGGTREELATRVDSGALDFVFASGPPPHSPIEQIERFRADAALGSVHANQRDFVRAIALNIALPPFDDIHVRKAANLVLNKARLLELSGGPWTGEVAGHIVLNSLEDNLLLTYDPYRTPGSAGDLAAAAAEMRLSKYDTDDDGVCDDPACDGLAGVMLPPFAQLADAVIADLEQIGIHAEVEVTQDAFERWFDPSGRLSFMASLGYSKDYLGASTIFGANFDSRASLGDEQTNGTLVGASADQLAQWGYAPQELPNVDDRIDLCHPQIGSAQVQCWAALDQYLMENVVPWVPFKFERHSHVVSSRVVRYSFDQSIAMPALDQIAVPPE
;
A
#
# COMPACT_ATOMS: atom_id res chain seq x y z
N MET A 1 13.48 -10.47 84.27
CA MET A 1 12.32 -11.27 83.84
C MET A 1 11.69 -10.59 82.67
N GLY A 2 11.76 -11.11 81.48
CA GLY A 2 11.22 -10.55 80.28
C GLY A 2 11.90 -11.16 79.07
N GLU A 3 11.32 -12.22 78.56
CA GLU A 3 11.84 -13.04 77.47
C GLU A 3 11.78 -12.29 76.14
N ALA A 4 12.91 -12.30 75.44
CA ALA A 4 13.00 -11.84 74.03
C ALA A 4 12.58 -13.01 73.11
N ARG A 5 11.52 -12.84 72.35
CA ARG A 5 11.13 -13.72 71.23
C ARG A 5 11.82 -13.26 69.95
N ALA A 6 12.73 -14.06 69.47
CA ALA A 6 13.33 -13.91 68.14
C ALA A 6 12.35 -14.37 67.06
N ALA A 7 12.03 -13.49 66.12
CA ALA A 7 11.29 -13.83 64.91
C ALA A 7 12.29 -14.25 63.83
N ILE A 8 12.19 -15.49 63.37
CA ILE A 8 12.93 -16.01 62.21
C ILE A 8 12.17 -15.58 60.95
N VAL A 9 12.78 -14.71 60.17
CA VAL A 9 12.30 -14.39 58.82
C VAL A 9 12.90 -15.40 57.84
N ILE A 10 12.08 -16.31 57.35
CA ILE A 10 12.44 -17.22 56.26
C ILE A 10 12.21 -16.46 54.93
N SER A 11 13.29 -16.01 54.29
CA SER A 11 13.26 -15.51 52.95
C SER A 11 13.14 -16.67 51.96
N VAL A 12 11.96 -16.86 51.40
CA VAL A 12 11.76 -17.75 50.24
C VAL A 12 12.19 -17.00 49.01
N VAL A 13 13.36 -17.33 48.46
CA VAL A 13 13.80 -16.90 47.15
C VAL A 13 13.05 -17.75 46.14
N LEU A 14 11.98 -17.20 45.54
CA LEU A 14 11.36 -17.78 44.33
C LEU A 14 12.27 -17.46 43.13
N SER A 15 13.02 -18.47 42.71
CA SER A 15 13.69 -18.46 41.41
C SER A 15 12.64 -18.59 40.31
N LEU A 16 12.22 -17.48 39.71
CA LEU A 16 11.49 -17.47 38.46
C LEU A 16 12.45 -17.92 37.35
N VAL A 17 12.39 -19.20 37.01
CA VAL A 17 12.94 -19.70 35.75
C VAL A 17 12.00 -19.17 34.64
N ALA A 18 12.40 -18.09 33.97
CA ALA A 18 11.77 -17.67 32.76
C ALA A 18 12.01 -18.78 31.72
N CYS A 19 10.98 -19.56 31.43
CA CYS A 19 10.93 -20.34 30.21
C CYS A 19 10.90 -19.34 29.06
N VAL A 20 12.05 -19.03 28.46
CA VAL A 20 12.15 -18.45 27.14
C VAL A 20 11.60 -19.51 26.20
N SER A 21 10.34 -19.37 25.81
CA SER A 21 9.77 -20.13 24.71
C SER A 21 10.60 -19.79 23.49
N ALA A 22 11.31 -20.75 22.92
CA ALA A 22 11.90 -20.62 21.61
C ALA A 22 10.82 -20.16 20.63
N PRO A 23 11.13 -19.25 19.67
CA PRO A 23 10.16 -18.91 18.64
C PRO A 23 9.69 -20.21 17.98
N PRO A 24 8.41 -20.30 17.58
CA PRO A 24 7.91 -21.47 16.91
C PRO A 24 8.82 -21.73 15.71
N SER A 25 9.46 -22.90 15.69
CA SER A 25 10.21 -23.38 14.54
C SER A 25 9.27 -23.27 13.34
N SER A 26 9.66 -22.51 12.33
CA SER A 26 9.00 -22.46 11.02
C SER A 26 8.62 -23.89 10.66
N PRO A 27 7.38 -24.17 10.24
CA PRO A 27 7.02 -25.49 9.81
C PRO A 27 8.00 -25.86 8.70
N SER A 28 8.82 -26.86 8.94
CA SER A 28 9.66 -27.46 7.92
C SER A 28 8.76 -27.71 6.72
N ALA A 29 9.13 -27.24 5.56
CA ALA A 29 8.47 -27.50 4.29
C ALA A 29 8.57 -29.01 3.99
N THR A 30 7.78 -29.79 4.74
CA THR A 30 7.58 -31.22 4.52
C THR A 30 6.47 -31.38 3.49
N GLY A 31 6.88 -31.52 2.26
CA GLY A 31 6.06 -31.79 1.12
C GLY A 31 6.00 -30.57 0.20
N ALA A 32 7.00 -30.44 -0.70
CA ALA A 32 6.80 -29.72 -1.93
C ALA A 32 5.47 -30.19 -2.51
N ASP A 33 4.49 -29.29 -2.63
CA ASP A 33 3.17 -29.60 -3.17
C ASP A 33 3.43 -30.21 -4.56
N ALA A 34 3.28 -31.52 -4.69
CA ALA A 34 3.65 -32.31 -5.88
C ALA A 34 2.69 -32.06 -7.06
N ARG A 35 1.97 -30.93 -7.05
CA ARG A 35 1.08 -30.54 -8.14
C ARG A 35 1.89 -30.27 -9.40
N PRO A 36 1.42 -30.74 -10.55
CA PRO A 36 2.05 -30.40 -11.82
C PRO A 36 2.08 -28.88 -11.98
N ARG A 37 3.24 -28.32 -12.29
CA ARG A 37 3.39 -26.92 -12.69
C ARG A 37 2.97 -26.77 -14.14
N ASP A 38 1.68 -26.96 -14.41
CA ASP A 38 1.10 -27.03 -15.74
C ASP A 38 -0.23 -26.27 -15.78
N GLY A 39 -0.88 -26.19 -16.95
CA GLY A 39 -2.13 -25.46 -17.15
C GLY A 39 -1.91 -23.99 -17.51
N THR A 40 -2.96 -23.39 -18.06
CA THR A 40 -3.02 -21.96 -18.43
C THR A 40 -4.05 -21.25 -17.58
N LEU A 41 -3.61 -20.20 -16.87
CA LEU A 41 -4.47 -19.28 -16.13
C LEU A 41 -4.95 -18.19 -17.09
N ARG A 42 -6.26 -17.94 -17.16
CA ARG A 42 -6.90 -16.99 -18.08
C ARG A 42 -7.60 -15.90 -17.31
N LEU A 43 -7.15 -14.66 -17.47
CA LEU A 43 -7.59 -13.53 -16.66
C LEU A 43 -8.18 -12.42 -17.53
N GLY A 44 -9.17 -11.72 -17.01
CA GLY A 44 -9.66 -10.47 -17.57
C GLY A 44 -9.13 -9.28 -16.80
N VAL A 45 -8.81 -8.18 -17.48
CA VAL A 45 -8.34 -6.93 -16.88
C VAL A 45 -9.17 -5.78 -17.41
N LEU A 46 -9.67 -4.91 -16.52
CA LEU A 46 -10.54 -3.78 -16.92
C LEU A 46 -9.77 -2.68 -17.66
N GLY A 47 -8.54 -2.40 -17.25
CA GLY A 47 -7.64 -1.43 -17.86
C GLY A 47 -6.35 -2.06 -18.35
N ASP A 48 -5.44 -1.27 -18.90
CA ASP A 48 -4.11 -1.74 -19.29
C ASP A 48 -3.16 -1.82 -18.09
N PHE A 49 -2.02 -2.49 -18.26
CA PHE A 49 -0.96 -2.53 -17.26
C PHE A 49 -0.01 -1.33 -17.45
N PRO A 50 0.11 -0.41 -16.49
CA PRO A 50 1.04 0.71 -16.58
C PRO A 50 2.49 0.29 -16.27
N LEU A 51 2.98 -0.80 -16.88
CA LEU A 51 4.33 -1.29 -16.65
C LEU A 51 5.40 -0.26 -16.99
N ASN A 52 5.16 0.56 -18.03
CA ASN A 52 6.11 1.59 -18.40
C ASN A 52 6.15 2.71 -17.37
N SER A 53 5.01 3.20 -16.87
CA SER A 53 4.98 4.26 -15.86
C SER A 53 5.64 3.83 -14.54
N LEU A 54 5.55 2.55 -14.17
CA LEU A 54 6.24 2.01 -12.99
C LEU A 54 7.76 1.86 -13.20
N LEU A 55 8.17 1.48 -14.40
CA LEU A 55 9.55 1.15 -14.72
C LEU A 55 10.28 2.26 -15.51
N ALA A 56 9.58 3.30 -15.93
CA ALA A 56 10.16 4.42 -16.63
C ALA A 56 11.09 5.26 -15.72
N LYS A 57 12.01 6.00 -16.31
CA LYS A 57 12.91 6.90 -15.60
C LYS A 57 12.20 8.14 -15.06
N THR A 58 11.17 8.59 -15.75
CA THR A 58 10.33 9.73 -15.35
C THR A 58 8.91 9.29 -15.05
N ALA A 59 8.17 10.09 -14.30
CA ALA A 59 6.78 9.82 -13.92
C ALA A 59 5.77 10.05 -15.07
N ALA A 60 6.21 10.18 -16.32
CA ALA A 60 5.32 10.30 -17.46
C ALA A 60 4.50 9.01 -17.63
N ASP A 61 3.18 9.13 -17.63
CA ASP A 61 2.31 8.00 -17.92
C ASP A 61 2.16 7.79 -19.44
N ASP A 62 1.78 6.56 -19.82
CA ASP A 62 1.55 6.21 -21.24
C ASP A 62 0.29 6.90 -21.82
N SER A 63 -0.57 7.49 -21.00
CA SER A 63 -1.79 8.19 -21.43
C SER A 63 -1.55 9.65 -21.77
N GLY A 64 -0.42 10.22 -21.35
CA GLY A 64 -0.14 11.65 -21.46
C GLY A 64 -1.01 12.50 -20.51
N ASP A 65 -1.69 11.87 -19.55
CA ASP A 65 -2.48 12.53 -18.52
C ASP A 65 -1.64 12.64 -17.23
N PRO A 66 -1.19 13.87 -16.87
CA PRO A 66 -0.42 14.07 -15.63
C PRO A 66 -1.17 13.65 -14.38
N GLN A 67 -2.53 13.60 -14.42
CA GLN A 67 -3.35 13.18 -13.27
C GLN A 67 -3.42 11.66 -13.11
N ALA A 68 -3.30 10.88 -14.20
CA ALA A 68 -3.25 9.43 -14.09
C ALA A 68 -1.97 8.94 -13.42
N ALA A 69 -0.87 9.69 -13.54
CA ALA A 69 0.39 9.40 -12.84
C ALA A 69 0.35 9.78 -11.34
N LEU A 70 -0.52 10.71 -10.98
CA LEU A 70 -0.68 11.21 -9.60
C LEU A 70 -1.86 10.57 -8.86
N ASP A 71 -2.73 9.82 -9.56
CA ASP A 71 -3.84 9.12 -8.91
C ASP A 71 -3.37 7.79 -8.32
N PRO A 72 -3.06 7.72 -7.02
CA PRO A 72 -2.80 6.45 -6.34
C PRO A 72 -4.03 5.54 -6.36
N HIS A 73 -5.17 6.02 -6.88
CA HIS A 73 -6.43 5.34 -7.04
C HIS A 73 -6.71 4.91 -8.49
N GLY A 74 -5.91 5.37 -9.44
CA GLY A 74 -5.91 4.89 -10.82
C GLY A 74 -5.54 3.41 -10.86
N GLY A 75 -6.52 2.56 -11.04
CA GLY A 75 -6.55 1.12 -10.73
C GLY A 75 -5.54 0.20 -11.40
N GLY A 76 -4.39 0.66 -11.86
CA GLY A 76 -3.39 -0.16 -12.53
C GLY A 76 -2.09 -0.43 -11.74
N TRP A 77 -1.85 0.25 -10.63
CA TRP A 77 -0.58 0.13 -9.91
C TRP A 77 -0.43 -1.21 -9.17
N LEU A 78 -1.42 -1.61 -8.39
CA LEU A 78 -1.35 -2.85 -7.62
C LEU A 78 -1.35 -4.08 -8.52
N ASP A 79 -2.06 -4.07 -9.65
CA ASP A 79 -2.04 -5.12 -10.68
C ASP A 79 -0.63 -5.29 -11.22
N SER A 80 0.03 -4.18 -11.56
CA SER A 80 1.39 -4.19 -12.10
C SER A 80 2.42 -4.57 -11.04
N PHE A 81 2.27 -4.09 -9.79
CA PHE A 81 3.14 -4.50 -8.69
C PHE A 81 3.03 -6.00 -8.40
N GLU A 82 1.80 -6.57 -8.39
CA GLU A 82 1.65 -8.02 -8.24
C GLU A 82 2.25 -8.77 -9.43
N LEU A 83 1.98 -8.32 -10.66
CA LEU A 83 2.55 -8.92 -11.87
C LEU A 83 4.08 -8.94 -11.86
N LEU A 84 4.70 -7.87 -11.38
CA LEU A 84 6.15 -7.79 -11.17
C LEU A 84 6.59 -8.75 -10.07
N ARG A 85 6.03 -8.65 -8.85
CA ARG A 85 6.44 -9.42 -7.67
C ARG A 85 6.26 -10.93 -7.86
N CYS A 86 5.06 -11.37 -8.30
CA CYS A 86 4.77 -12.80 -8.42
C CYS A 86 5.55 -13.46 -9.52
N CYS A 87 5.80 -12.73 -10.59
CA CYS A 87 5.93 -13.34 -11.89
C CYS A 87 7.19 -12.90 -12.62
N LEU A 88 7.43 -11.60 -12.78
CA LEU A 88 8.43 -11.09 -13.71
C LEU A 88 9.77 -10.81 -13.05
N VAL A 89 9.80 -10.31 -11.80
CA VAL A 89 11.07 -9.87 -11.19
C VAL A 89 11.27 -10.46 -9.79
N ARG A 90 12.52 -10.49 -9.36
CA ARG A 90 12.95 -10.76 -7.99
C ARG A 90 13.65 -9.53 -7.44
N THR A 91 13.50 -9.28 -6.15
CA THR A 91 14.09 -8.16 -5.44
C THR A 91 15.08 -8.62 -4.38
N LEU A 92 15.71 -7.71 -3.64
CA LEU A 92 16.59 -8.10 -2.51
C LEU A 92 15.83 -8.91 -1.48
N LEU A 93 14.65 -8.43 -1.08
CA LEU A 93 13.73 -9.01 -0.13
C LEU A 93 12.34 -9.06 -0.78
N SER A 94 11.47 -9.96 -0.35
CA SER A 94 10.10 -10.04 -0.86
C SER A 94 9.18 -10.69 0.17
N TYR A 95 7.94 -10.90 -0.19
CA TYR A 95 6.91 -11.54 0.63
C TYR A 95 6.39 -12.80 -0.05
N GLU A 96 5.92 -13.76 0.74
CA GLU A 96 5.18 -14.88 0.21
C GLU A 96 3.78 -14.41 -0.21
N GLY A 97 3.31 -14.78 -1.41
CA GLY A 97 2.00 -14.42 -1.93
C GLY A 97 0.85 -15.10 -1.17
N THR A 98 0.72 -14.81 0.14
CA THR A 98 -0.29 -15.38 1.03
C THR A 98 -0.97 -14.30 1.88
N PRO A 99 -2.15 -14.57 2.46
CA PRO A 99 -2.77 -13.69 3.42
C PRO A 99 -1.96 -13.51 4.71
N THR A 100 -2.24 -12.45 5.46
CA THR A 100 -1.58 -12.12 6.75
C THR A 100 -1.51 -13.30 7.72
N GLU A 101 -2.62 -14.06 7.85
CA GLU A 101 -2.74 -15.20 8.78
C GLU A 101 -1.81 -16.37 8.41
N ARG A 102 -1.27 -16.36 7.19
CA ARG A 102 -0.30 -17.35 6.70
C ARG A 102 1.10 -16.78 6.50
N GLY A 103 1.36 -15.59 7.04
CA GLY A 103 2.68 -14.95 7.00
C GLY A 103 2.94 -14.08 5.78
N GLY A 104 1.90 -13.72 5.00
CA GLY A 104 2.04 -12.89 3.79
C GLY A 104 2.56 -11.48 4.03
N THR A 105 2.59 -11.02 5.29
CA THR A 105 3.16 -9.73 5.70
C THR A 105 4.58 -9.86 6.27
N VAL A 106 5.14 -11.07 6.34
CA VAL A 106 6.49 -11.30 6.87
C VAL A 106 7.53 -11.13 5.77
N LEU A 107 8.37 -10.12 5.90
CA LEU A 107 9.46 -9.85 4.96
C LEU A 107 10.51 -10.97 5.00
N GLN A 108 10.91 -11.47 3.85
CA GLN A 108 11.82 -12.59 3.68
C GLN A 108 12.94 -12.29 2.67
N PRO A 109 14.11 -12.96 2.80
CA PRO A 109 15.16 -12.85 1.79
C PRO A 109 14.71 -13.45 0.46
N ASP A 110 14.99 -12.74 -0.65
CA ASP A 110 14.75 -13.22 -2.03
C ASP A 110 16.08 -13.39 -2.77
N LEU A 111 16.58 -12.35 -3.45
CA LEU A 111 17.93 -12.37 -4.02
C LEU A 111 19.01 -12.09 -2.96
N ALA A 112 18.68 -11.54 -1.82
CA ALA A 112 19.58 -11.52 -0.67
C ALA A 112 19.68 -12.91 0.00
N GLU A 113 20.85 -13.21 0.59
CA GLU A 113 21.10 -14.46 1.33
C GLU A 113 20.33 -14.52 2.65
N SER A 114 20.12 -13.34 3.29
CA SER A 114 19.46 -13.14 4.57
C SER A 114 18.79 -11.77 4.62
N LEU A 115 18.05 -11.48 5.70
CA LEU A 115 17.69 -10.10 6.02
C LEU A 115 18.96 -9.26 6.19
N PRO A 116 18.92 -7.95 5.91
CA PRO A 116 20.10 -7.08 5.96
C PRO A 116 20.67 -6.96 7.38
N GLU A 117 21.98 -6.77 7.45
CA GLU A 117 22.67 -6.34 8.66
C GLU A 117 22.51 -4.82 8.81
N VAL A 118 22.17 -4.37 10.01
CA VAL A 118 22.07 -2.93 10.32
C VAL A 118 23.11 -2.56 11.37
N SER A 119 23.76 -1.40 11.20
CA SER A 119 24.71 -0.87 12.18
C SER A 119 24.02 -0.46 13.48
N ASP A 120 24.77 -0.38 14.60
CA ASP A 120 24.25 -0.05 15.92
C ASP A 120 23.57 1.33 16.00
N ASP A 121 23.96 2.26 15.11
CA ASP A 121 23.36 3.58 14.97
C ASP A 121 22.15 3.61 14.03
N GLY A 122 21.83 2.48 13.38
CA GLY A 122 20.71 2.35 12.45
C GLY A 122 20.91 3.02 11.09
N LEU A 123 22.10 3.55 10.81
CA LEU A 123 22.37 4.36 9.62
C LEU A 123 22.88 3.56 8.43
N THR A 124 23.54 2.42 8.66
CA THR A 124 24.11 1.61 7.58
C THR A 124 23.42 0.26 7.47
N TRP A 125 22.83 0.00 6.31
CA TRP A 125 22.18 -1.26 5.98
C TRP A 125 23.01 -2.03 4.95
N THR A 126 23.36 -3.30 5.24
CA THR A 126 24.19 -4.13 4.37
C THR A 126 23.40 -5.35 3.89
N PHE A 127 23.23 -5.46 2.58
CA PHE A 127 22.58 -6.58 1.88
C PHE A 127 23.64 -7.45 1.23
N ARG A 128 23.59 -8.78 1.46
CA ARG A 128 24.46 -9.77 0.81
C ARG A 128 23.65 -10.57 -0.18
N LEU A 129 24.08 -10.61 -1.43
CA LEU A 129 23.36 -11.24 -2.54
C LEU A 129 23.75 -12.71 -2.70
N ARG A 130 22.77 -13.52 -3.08
CA ARG A 130 22.98 -14.90 -3.53
C ARG A 130 23.77 -14.92 -4.83
N LYS A 131 24.72 -15.85 -4.95
CA LYS A 131 25.52 -16.02 -6.17
C LYS A 131 24.83 -16.94 -7.16
N GLY A 132 25.16 -16.78 -8.45
CA GLY A 132 24.66 -17.64 -9.53
C GLY A 132 23.24 -17.35 -9.97
N MET A 133 22.60 -16.28 -9.46
CA MET A 133 21.27 -15.85 -9.91
C MET A 133 21.38 -15.19 -11.28
N ARG A 134 20.47 -15.53 -12.21
CA ARG A 134 20.55 -15.10 -13.61
C ARG A 134 19.24 -14.50 -14.08
N TYR A 135 19.37 -13.67 -15.11
CA TYR A 135 18.22 -13.14 -15.83
C TYR A 135 17.58 -14.15 -16.78
N ALA A 136 16.39 -13.83 -17.26
CA ALA A 136 15.75 -14.52 -18.37
C ALA A 136 16.48 -14.25 -19.70
N PRO A 137 16.33 -15.13 -20.73
CA PRO A 137 16.74 -14.78 -22.08
C PRO A 137 16.14 -13.44 -22.56
N PRO A 138 16.89 -12.62 -23.31
CA PRO A 138 18.17 -12.96 -23.96
C PRO A 138 19.40 -12.74 -23.07
N MET A 139 19.23 -12.42 -21.78
CA MET A 139 20.32 -12.11 -20.84
C MET A 139 20.65 -13.29 -19.89
N ASP A 140 20.32 -14.52 -20.27
CA ASP A 140 20.46 -15.74 -19.46
C ASP A 140 21.91 -16.14 -19.12
N THR A 141 22.88 -15.52 -19.77
CA THR A 141 24.31 -15.66 -19.44
C THR A 141 24.79 -14.65 -18.40
N VAL A 142 24.00 -13.61 -18.11
CA VAL A 142 24.36 -12.53 -17.18
C VAL A 142 23.90 -12.89 -15.76
N GLU A 143 24.85 -12.82 -14.82
CA GLU A 143 24.59 -13.00 -13.40
C GLU A 143 24.11 -11.69 -12.77
N ILE A 144 23.13 -11.80 -11.87
CA ILE A 144 22.59 -10.65 -11.11
C ILE A 144 23.58 -10.29 -10.02
N THR A 145 23.94 -9.01 -9.94
CA THR A 145 24.92 -8.45 -9.01
C THR A 145 24.38 -7.24 -8.24
N SER A 146 25.13 -6.76 -7.25
CA SER A 146 24.80 -5.54 -6.51
C SER A 146 24.76 -4.28 -7.39
N HIS A 147 25.54 -4.28 -8.47
CA HIS A 147 25.54 -3.18 -9.44
C HIS A 147 24.21 -3.05 -10.19
N ASP A 148 23.48 -4.15 -10.36
CA ASP A 148 22.16 -4.16 -11.01
C ASP A 148 21.10 -3.49 -10.14
N PHE A 149 21.20 -3.68 -8.82
CA PHE A 149 20.37 -2.97 -7.85
C PHE A 149 20.73 -1.49 -7.73
N LEU A 150 22.03 -1.15 -7.80
CA LEU A 150 22.45 0.25 -7.84
C LEU A 150 21.85 0.97 -9.05
N ARG A 151 21.86 0.36 -10.24
CA ARG A 151 21.22 0.92 -11.44
C ARG A 151 19.73 1.15 -11.25
N SER A 152 19.04 0.19 -10.65
CA SER A 152 17.62 0.31 -10.35
C SER A 152 17.33 1.44 -9.37
N LEU A 153 18.06 1.53 -8.27
CA LEU A 153 17.91 2.60 -7.28
C LEU A 153 18.14 3.99 -7.87
N LEU A 154 19.20 4.16 -8.65
CA LEU A 154 19.49 5.42 -9.34
C LEU A 154 18.36 5.82 -10.32
N ARG A 155 17.70 4.83 -10.92
CA ARG A 155 16.58 5.05 -11.82
C ARG A 155 15.30 5.44 -11.10
N VAL A 156 15.01 4.81 -9.95
CA VAL A 156 13.73 4.94 -9.21
C VAL A 156 13.73 6.17 -8.29
N LEU A 157 14.84 6.49 -7.64
CA LEU A 157 14.90 7.59 -6.65
C LEU A 157 14.29 8.92 -7.13
N PRO A 158 14.52 9.41 -8.36
CA PRO A 158 13.92 10.67 -8.83
C PRO A 158 12.40 10.62 -9.01
N ARG A 159 11.78 9.42 -8.96
CA ARG A 159 10.34 9.21 -9.17
C ARG A 159 9.57 9.07 -7.88
N ILE A 160 10.25 8.78 -6.77
CA ILE A 160 9.61 8.66 -5.47
C ILE A 160 9.21 10.07 -5.01
N PRO A 161 7.93 10.32 -4.67
CA PRO A 161 7.50 11.60 -4.14
C PRO A 161 8.36 12.05 -2.96
N ALA A 162 8.66 13.34 -2.86
CA ALA A 162 9.61 13.89 -1.88
C ALA A 162 9.28 13.46 -0.43
N GLY A 163 7.99 13.43 -0.07
CA GLY A 163 7.54 12.99 1.26
C GLY A 163 7.71 11.49 1.56
N SER A 164 7.88 10.67 0.51
CA SER A 164 8.03 9.21 0.63
C SER A 164 9.44 8.72 0.33
N GLN A 165 10.39 9.62 0.01
CA GLN A 165 11.76 9.25 -0.30
C GLN A 165 12.49 8.72 0.94
N PRO A 166 13.22 7.57 0.83
CA PRO A 166 14.13 7.14 1.88
C PRO A 166 15.27 8.16 2.02
N GLN A 167 15.65 8.45 3.26
CA GLN A 167 16.66 9.47 3.57
C GLN A 167 18.09 8.95 3.33
N ILE A 168 18.40 8.61 2.07
CA ILE A 168 19.71 8.11 1.66
C ILE A 168 20.68 9.28 1.49
N GLU A 169 21.90 9.15 2.01
CA GLU A 169 22.96 10.16 1.89
C GLU A 169 23.28 10.46 0.41
N GLY A 170 23.22 11.73 0.02
CA GLY A 170 23.48 12.20 -1.35
C GLY A 170 22.33 11.96 -2.35
N ALA A 171 21.18 11.45 -1.89
CA ALA A 171 20.03 11.25 -2.80
C ALA A 171 19.41 12.57 -3.25
N ALA A 172 19.33 13.56 -2.36
CA ALA A 172 18.76 14.88 -2.67
C ALA A 172 19.56 15.59 -3.77
N GLU A 173 20.89 15.60 -3.67
CA GLU A 173 21.78 16.19 -4.67
C GLU A 173 21.68 15.47 -6.01
N TYR A 174 21.53 14.15 -5.99
CA TYR A 174 21.33 13.36 -7.21
C TYR A 174 19.99 13.68 -7.88
N ILE A 175 18.91 13.75 -7.12
CA ILE A 175 17.56 14.07 -7.61
C ILE A 175 17.51 15.50 -8.18
N ALA A 176 18.18 16.45 -7.53
CA ALA A 176 18.30 17.83 -8.02
C ALA A 176 19.18 17.96 -9.28
N GLY A 177 19.92 16.91 -9.66
CA GLY A 177 20.85 16.94 -10.78
C GLY A 177 22.22 17.56 -10.47
N ASP A 178 22.50 17.85 -9.20
CA ASP A 178 23.77 18.40 -8.72
C ASP A 178 24.86 17.32 -8.58
N ALA A 179 24.47 16.05 -8.53
CA ALA A 179 25.35 14.90 -8.51
C ALA A 179 24.95 13.85 -9.56
N THR A 180 25.93 13.05 -10.02
CA THR A 180 25.71 11.93 -10.96
C THR A 180 25.62 10.58 -10.26
N THR A 181 25.89 10.53 -8.96
CA THR A 181 25.87 9.35 -8.11
C THR A 181 25.26 9.69 -6.76
N VAL A 182 24.79 8.69 -6.04
CA VAL A 182 24.30 8.80 -4.66
C VAL A 182 25.39 8.31 -3.73
N SER A 183 25.94 9.19 -2.87
CA SER A 183 27.10 8.84 -2.00
C SER A 183 26.77 7.75 -0.99
N GLY A 184 25.52 7.66 -0.55
CA GLY A 184 25.02 6.65 0.38
C GLY A 184 24.76 5.28 -0.24
N LEU A 185 24.97 5.09 -1.54
CA LEU A 185 24.81 3.79 -2.20
C LEU A 185 26.18 3.23 -2.60
N GLU A 186 26.59 2.13 -1.98
CA GLU A 186 27.87 1.48 -2.24
C GLU A 186 27.71 0.03 -2.73
N THR A 187 28.52 -0.34 -3.70
CA THR A 187 28.69 -1.72 -4.17
C THR A 187 30.14 -2.17 -4.00
N PRO A 188 30.59 -2.50 -2.75
CA PRO A 188 32.00 -2.81 -2.48
C PRO A 188 32.54 -4.03 -3.26
N ASN A 189 31.64 -4.90 -3.69
CA ASN A 189 31.89 -6.03 -4.57
C ASN A 189 30.57 -6.48 -5.21
N ASP A 190 30.61 -7.39 -6.17
CA ASP A 190 29.45 -7.86 -6.96
C ASP A 190 28.28 -8.40 -6.13
N TYR A 191 28.49 -8.76 -4.86
CA TYR A 191 27.47 -9.42 -4.02
C TYR A 191 27.19 -8.66 -2.72
N THR A 192 27.56 -7.38 -2.65
CA THR A 192 27.26 -6.56 -1.47
C THR A 192 26.75 -5.19 -1.89
N LEU A 193 25.55 -4.86 -1.43
CA LEU A 193 24.99 -3.51 -1.50
C LEU A 193 24.95 -2.94 -0.09
N ARG A 194 25.44 -1.69 0.09
CA ARG A 194 25.28 -0.92 1.30
C ARG A 194 24.46 0.32 1.03
N VAL A 195 23.60 0.65 1.99
CA VAL A 195 22.77 1.85 1.98
C VAL A 195 23.08 2.64 3.25
N HIS A 196 23.53 3.89 3.10
CA HIS A 196 23.79 4.82 4.19
C HIS A 196 22.68 5.86 4.25
N LEU A 197 22.08 6.00 5.44
CA LEU A 197 20.97 6.90 5.69
C LEU A 197 21.43 8.14 6.44
N LEU A 198 20.73 9.25 6.26
CA LEU A 198 20.91 10.50 7.02
C LEU A 198 20.29 10.41 8.42
N ARG A 199 19.26 9.55 8.58
CA ARG A 199 18.62 9.23 9.86
C ARG A 199 18.17 7.76 9.86
N PRO A 200 18.03 7.12 11.04
CA PRO A 200 17.58 5.73 11.09
C PRO A 200 16.14 5.59 10.59
N GLU A 201 15.90 4.59 9.71
CA GLU A 201 14.58 4.25 9.17
C GLU A 201 14.40 2.74 9.21
N GLY A 202 13.57 2.24 10.13
CA GLY A 202 13.37 0.81 10.35
C GLY A 202 12.58 0.10 9.25
N ASP A 203 11.87 0.84 8.41
CA ASP A 203 11.07 0.35 7.28
C ASP A 203 11.82 0.36 5.94
N LEU A 204 13.09 0.78 5.91
CA LEU A 204 13.92 0.72 4.70
C LEU A 204 13.87 -0.65 3.99
N PRO A 205 13.96 -1.81 4.70
CA PRO A 205 13.86 -3.11 4.05
C PRO A 205 12.53 -3.36 3.34
N ALA A 206 11.41 -2.88 3.88
CA ALA A 206 10.09 -3.00 3.26
C ALA A 206 9.99 -2.14 1.99
N ARG A 207 10.58 -0.96 1.99
CA ARG A 207 10.67 -0.08 0.80
C ARG A 207 11.54 -0.72 -0.29
N LEU A 208 12.68 -1.32 0.07
CA LEU A 208 13.58 -2.00 -0.87
C LEU A 208 13.04 -3.36 -1.35
N ALA A 209 11.91 -3.83 -0.82
CA ALA A 209 11.19 -5.01 -1.31
C ALA A 209 10.20 -4.67 -2.43
N LEU A 210 9.97 -3.39 -2.73
CA LEU A 210 9.07 -2.98 -3.80
C LEU A 210 9.58 -3.49 -5.17
N PRO A 211 8.68 -3.99 -6.03
CA PRO A 211 9.06 -4.62 -7.29
C PRO A 211 9.73 -3.70 -8.31
N ASP A 212 9.50 -2.40 -8.24
CA ASP A 212 10.13 -1.39 -9.09
C ASP A 212 11.63 -1.19 -8.79
N ILE A 213 12.11 -1.71 -7.64
CA ILE A 213 13.55 -1.75 -7.27
C ILE A 213 14.22 -3.06 -7.75
N ALA A 214 13.60 -3.79 -8.67
CA ALA A 214 14.18 -5.00 -9.23
C ALA A 214 15.47 -4.73 -10.02
N PRO A 215 16.42 -5.70 -10.05
CA PRO A 215 17.71 -5.51 -10.70
C PRO A 215 17.58 -5.31 -12.21
N ILE A 216 18.36 -4.40 -12.78
CA ILE A 216 18.43 -4.13 -14.23
C ILE A 216 19.79 -4.61 -14.76
N PRO A 217 19.84 -5.49 -15.79
CA PRO A 217 21.09 -6.03 -16.29
C PRO A 217 21.99 -4.96 -16.91
N VAL A 218 23.30 -5.23 -16.89
CA VAL A 218 24.30 -4.39 -17.57
C VAL A 218 24.01 -4.33 -19.07
N HIS A 219 24.29 -3.20 -19.70
CA HIS A 219 24.16 -3.08 -21.16
C HIS A 219 25.23 -3.96 -21.87
N PRO A 220 24.84 -4.81 -22.82
CA PRO A 220 25.75 -5.83 -23.40
C PRO A 220 26.91 -5.23 -24.20
N THR A 221 26.74 -4.03 -24.76
CA THR A 221 27.77 -3.37 -25.59
C THR A 221 28.34 -2.10 -24.96
N ASP A 222 27.73 -1.60 -23.89
CA ASP A 222 28.18 -0.43 -23.11
C ASP A 222 28.06 -0.68 -21.60
N PRO A 223 29.06 -1.38 -21.00
CA PRO A 223 29.04 -1.65 -19.56
C PRO A 223 29.07 -0.39 -18.67
N ALA A 224 29.42 0.76 -19.23
CA ALA A 224 29.42 2.04 -18.52
C ALA A 224 28.07 2.75 -18.54
N ALA A 225 27.09 2.24 -19.30
CA ALA A 225 25.74 2.81 -19.35
C ALA A 225 25.10 2.80 -17.94
N PRO A 226 24.67 3.96 -17.40
CA PRO A 226 24.27 4.07 -15.99
C PRO A 226 23.04 3.23 -15.65
N PHE A 227 22.12 3.04 -16.61
CA PHE A 227 20.90 2.25 -16.43
C PHE A 227 20.90 0.89 -17.18
N GLY A 228 22.07 0.41 -17.61
CA GLY A 228 22.21 -0.89 -18.26
C GLY A 228 21.36 -1.02 -19.51
N VAL A 229 20.69 -2.15 -19.70
CA VAL A 229 19.81 -2.39 -20.88
C VAL A 229 18.65 -1.41 -20.97
N ALA A 230 18.33 -0.68 -19.90
CA ALA A 230 17.30 0.38 -19.94
C ALA A 230 17.77 1.61 -20.72
N THR A 231 19.07 1.77 -21.00
CA THR A 231 19.58 2.92 -21.78
C THR A 231 18.98 2.92 -23.18
N GLY A 232 18.22 4.00 -23.50
CA GLY A 232 17.44 4.09 -24.73
C GLY A 232 15.99 3.59 -24.60
N HIS A 233 15.65 2.96 -23.45
CA HIS A 233 14.29 2.56 -23.07
C HIS A 233 13.92 3.07 -21.67
N ASP A 234 14.46 4.22 -21.31
CA ASP A 234 14.24 4.77 -19.96
C ASP A 234 12.77 5.10 -19.70
N GLU A 235 11.99 5.38 -20.73
CA GLU A 235 10.56 5.73 -20.63
C GLU A 235 9.63 4.56 -21.02
N ASP A 236 10.13 3.51 -21.67
CA ASP A 236 9.32 2.37 -22.12
C ASP A 236 9.92 1.00 -21.75
N TYR A 237 10.73 0.95 -20.70
CA TYR A 237 11.42 -0.27 -20.26
C TYR A 237 10.47 -1.44 -19.96
N GLY A 238 9.24 -1.17 -19.53
CA GLY A 238 8.25 -2.22 -19.29
C GLY A 238 7.97 -3.12 -20.52
N ARG A 239 8.13 -2.59 -21.72
CA ARG A 239 7.99 -3.33 -22.98
C ARG A 239 9.25 -4.17 -23.34
N PHE A 240 10.38 -3.82 -22.74
CA PHE A 240 11.71 -4.44 -22.93
C PHE A 240 12.22 -5.14 -21.68
N LEU A 241 11.34 -5.37 -20.70
CA LEU A 241 11.68 -5.90 -19.39
C LEU A 241 12.45 -7.22 -19.49
N VAL A 242 13.61 -7.28 -18.87
CA VAL A 242 14.38 -8.51 -18.68
C VAL A 242 13.98 -9.13 -17.33
N ALA A 243 13.28 -10.23 -17.38
CA ALA A 243 12.77 -10.88 -16.18
C ALA A 243 13.87 -11.55 -15.35
N SER A 244 13.65 -11.65 -14.05
CA SER A 244 14.44 -12.46 -13.11
C SER A 244 13.57 -13.43 -12.29
N GLY A 245 12.25 -13.29 -12.39
CA GLY A 245 11.23 -14.11 -11.72
C GLY A 245 10.90 -15.41 -12.47
N PRO A 246 9.86 -16.13 -12.00
CA PRO A 246 9.46 -17.43 -12.56
C PRO A 246 8.87 -17.37 -13.98
N TYR A 247 8.44 -16.19 -14.41
CA TYR A 247 7.89 -15.97 -15.74
C TYR A 247 8.61 -14.84 -16.46
N MET A 248 8.40 -14.78 -17.77
CA MET A 248 8.82 -13.72 -18.66
C MET A 248 7.70 -13.42 -19.67
N VAL A 249 7.71 -12.23 -20.26
CA VAL A 249 6.77 -11.90 -21.33
C VAL A 249 7.09 -12.77 -22.55
N GLU A 250 6.06 -13.35 -23.18
CA GLU A 250 6.23 -14.17 -24.39
C GLU A 250 6.92 -13.37 -25.47
N GLY A 251 7.96 -13.96 -26.09
CA GLY A 251 8.78 -13.30 -27.10
C GLY A 251 9.92 -12.42 -26.57
N ALA A 252 10.02 -12.18 -25.26
CA ALA A 252 11.12 -11.39 -24.69
C ALA A 252 12.52 -11.96 -25.01
N ALA A 253 12.64 -13.28 -25.13
CA ALA A 253 13.90 -13.94 -25.54
C ALA A 253 14.42 -13.53 -26.92
N LEU A 254 13.60 -12.87 -27.73
CA LEU A 254 13.95 -12.44 -29.10
C LEU A 254 14.40 -10.96 -29.16
N ILE A 255 14.40 -10.25 -28.06
CA ILE A 255 14.85 -8.85 -28.01
C ILE A 255 16.37 -8.82 -28.23
N ASP A 256 16.82 -8.04 -29.22
CA ASP A 256 18.25 -7.84 -29.50
C ASP A 256 18.73 -6.52 -28.87
N PHE A 257 19.21 -6.60 -27.63
CA PHE A 257 19.80 -5.45 -26.92
C PHE A 257 21.16 -4.99 -27.48
N THR A 258 21.73 -5.70 -28.48
CA THR A 258 22.93 -5.25 -29.18
C THR A 258 22.63 -4.32 -30.37
N ALA A 259 21.36 -4.32 -30.81
CA ALA A 259 20.89 -3.40 -31.82
C ALA A 259 20.70 -1.98 -31.25
N PRO A 260 20.78 -0.92 -32.08
CA PRO A 260 20.40 0.41 -31.65
C PRO A 260 18.96 0.44 -31.08
N PRO A 261 18.66 1.24 -30.04
CA PRO A 261 17.37 1.26 -29.37
C PRO A 261 16.16 1.43 -30.32
N ASP A 262 16.28 2.28 -31.33
CA ASP A 262 15.25 2.51 -32.34
C ASP A 262 14.99 1.33 -33.31
N GLN A 263 15.85 0.31 -33.27
CA GLN A 263 15.74 -0.92 -34.07
C GLN A 263 15.36 -2.13 -33.21
N GLN A 264 15.33 -1.98 -31.90
CA GLN A 264 14.92 -3.06 -31.01
C GLN A 264 13.42 -3.27 -31.12
N VAL A 265 13.00 -4.53 -31.11
CA VAL A 265 11.58 -4.91 -31.16
C VAL A 265 11.14 -5.38 -29.78
N PRO A 266 10.10 -4.80 -29.18
CA PRO A 266 9.62 -5.21 -27.85
C PRO A 266 9.05 -6.62 -27.88
N ALA A 267 8.89 -7.20 -26.68
CA ALA A 267 8.31 -8.54 -26.51
C ALA A 267 6.91 -8.63 -27.12
N SER A 268 6.69 -9.62 -27.99
CA SER A 268 5.44 -9.77 -28.75
C SER A 268 4.24 -10.19 -27.88
N GLY A 269 4.48 -10.72 -26.71
CA GLY A 269 3.44 -11.17 -25.78
C GLY A 269 2.74 -10.05 -25.03
N PHE A 270 3.18 -8.81 -25.16
CA PHE A 270 2.48 -7.64 -24.59
C PHE A 270 2.00 -6.72 -25.71
N VAL A 271 0.70 -6.70 -25.91
CA VAL A 271 0.01 -5.79 -26.84
C VAL A 271 -0.83 -4.84 -26.01
N PRO A 272 -0.38 -3.60 -25.76
CA PRO A 272 -1.08 -2.63 -24.93
C PRO A 272 -2.56 -2.49 -25.31
N GLY A 273 -3.44 -2.42 -24.33
CA GLY A 273 -4.90 -2.34 -24.51
C GLY A 273 -5.57 -3.59 -25.07
N GLN A 274 -4.86 -4.71 -25.27
CA GLN A 274 -5.42 -5.92 -25.85
C GLN A 274 -5.09 -7.19 -25.05
N SER A 275 -3.81 -7.48 -24.83
CA SER A 275 -3.40 -8.72 -24.18
C SER A 275 -2.00 -8.68 -23.60
N LEU A 276 -1.79 -9.47 -22.56
CA LEU A 276 -0.47 -9.81 -22.05
C LEU A 276 -0.38 -11.33 -21.87
N THR A 277 0.72 -11.92 -22.29
CA THR A 277 0.99 -13.33 -22.12
C THR A 277 2.33 -13.55 -21.44
N LEU A 278 2.31 -14.30 -20.34
CA LEU A 278 3.49 -14.74 -19.62
C LEU A 278 3.74 -16.22 -19.84
N VAL A 279 5.00 -16.57 -20.05
CA VAL A 279 5.50 -17.94 -20.18
C VAL A 279 6.60 -18.20 -19.16
N ARG A 280 6.92 -19.47 -18.89
CA ARG A 280 8.00 -19.81 -17.96
C ARG A 280 9.32 -19.19 -18.38
N ASN A 281 10.01 -18.61 -17.41
CA ASN A 281 11.41 -18.22 -17.54
C ASN A 281 12.29 -19.47 -17.43
N PRO A 282 13.02 -19.87 -18.48
CA PRO A 282 13.86 -21.08 -18.46
C PRO A 282 15.09 -20.93 -17.54
N SER A 283 15.48 -19.70 -17.18
CA SER A 283 16.62 -19.44 -16.27
C SER A 283 16.22 -19.52 -14.79
N TRP A 284 14.90 -19.51 -14.49
CA TRP A 284 14.43 -19.56 -13.11
C TRP A 284 14.49 -20.98 -12.55
N ASP A 285 15.19 -21.13 -11.41
CA ASP A 285 15.27 -22.39 -10.67
C ASP A 285 14.41 -22.33 -9.41
N PRO A 286 13.34 -23.14 -9.31
CA PRO A 286 12.48 -23.18 -8.13
C PRO A 286 13.19 -23.59 -6.83
N ALA A 287 14.36 -24.23 -6.91
CA ALA A 287 15.16 -24.56 -5.73
C ALA A 287 15.78 -23.30 -5.08
N THR A 288 15.90 -22.21 -5.82
CA THR A 288 16.45 -20.93 -5.34
C THR A 288 15.36 -19.92 -4.91
N ASP A 289 14.08 -20.25 -5.10
CA ASP A 289 12.96 -19.36 -4.85
C ASP A 289 11.86 -20.07 -4.02
N ALA A 290 11.97 -19.92 -2.72
CA ALA A 290 10.99 -20.50 -1.79
C ALA A 290 9.66 -19.72 -1.75
N LEU A 291 9.66 -18.47 -2.23
CA LEU A 291 8.52 -17.56 -2.12
C LEU A 291 7.48 -17.77 -3.23
N ARG A 292 7.93 -18.22 -4.42
CA ARG A 292 7.09 -18.32 -5.62
C ARG A 292 7.01 -19.76 -6.13
N PRO A 293 5.97 -20.53 -5.77
CA PRO A 293 5.79 -21.90 -6.27
C PRO A 293 5.49 -21.97 -7.78
N ALA A 294 4.87 -20.91 -8.32
CA ALA A 294 4.56 -20.74 -9.73
C ALA A 294 3.88 -21.98 -10.34
N PHE A 295 2.61 -22.27 -9.97
CA PHE A 295 1.92 -23.53 -10.29
C PHE A 295 1.47 -23.67 -11.75
N VAL A 296 1.27 -22.58 -12.50
CA VAL A 296 0.84 -22.65 -13.90
C VAL A 296 2.00 -22.48 -14.86
N LYS A 297 1.92 -23.03 -16.06
CA LYS A 297 2.97 -22.86 -17.09
C LYS A 297 2.83 -21.57 -17.89
N ARG A 298 1.60 -21.01 -17.95
CA ARG A 298 1.24 -19.86 -18.78
C ARG A 298 0.17 -19.04 -18.08
N ILE A 299 0.26 -17.71 -18.20
CA ILE A 299 -0.75 -16.77 -17.73
C ILE A 299 -1.14 -15.88 -18.91
N GLU A 300 -2.44 -15.83 -19.20
CA GLU A 300 -2.99 -15.05 -20.30
C GLU A 300 -3.95 -13.99 -19.76
N PHE A 301 -3.69 -12.74 -20.11
CA PHE A 301 -4.55 -11.61 -19.79
C PHE A 301 -5.24 -11.12 -21.04
N ALA A 302 -6.56 -11.02 -20.98
CA ALA A 302 -7.38 -10.29 -21.93
C ALA A 302 -7.65 -8.89 -21.35
N ILE A 303 -7.12 -7.86 -21.98
CA ILE A 303 -7.16 -6.48 -21.52
C ILE A 303 -8.35 -5.76 -22.14
N GLY A 304 -9.08 -4.98 -21.34
CA GLY A 304 -10.23 -4.19 -21.77
C GLY A 304 -11.56 -4.89 -21.61
N GLY A 305 -12.63 -4.15 -21.88
CA GLY A 305 -14.02 -4.56 -21.68
C GLY A 305 -14.64 -3.98 -20.41
N THR A 306 -15.96 -4.08 -20.31
CA THR A 306 -16.70 -3.65 -19.12
C THR A 306 -16.67 -4.74 -18.03
N ARG A 307 -17.00 -4.36 -16.80
CA ARG A 307 -17.14 -5.30 -15.68
C ARG A 307 -18.14 -6.42 -16.00
N GLU A 308 -19.25 -6.08 -16.62
CA GLU A 308 -20.34 -7.01 -17.01
C GLU A 308 -19.90 -7.98 -18.11
N GLU A 309 -19.13 -7.50 -19.10
CA GLU A 309 -18.57 -8.33 -20.15
C GLU A 309 -17.56 -9.34 -19.61
N LEU A 310 -16.64 -8.89 -18.75
CA LEU A 310 -15.67 -9.76 -18.11
C LEU A 310 -16.34 -10.77 -17.17
N ALA A 311 -17.37 -10.35 -16.40
CA ALA A 311 -18.16 -11.24 -15.56
C ALA A 311 -18.84 -12.35 -16.38
N THR A 312 -19.40 -12.02 -17.55
CA THR A 312 -20.01 -13.01 -18.48
C THR A 312 -18.97 -14.00 -18.99
N ARG A 313 -17.74 -13.57 -19.24
CA ARG A 313 -16.66 -14.46 -19.67
C ARG A 313 -16.17 -15.38 -18.55
N VAL A 314 -16.24 -14.95 -17.27
CA VAL A 314 -16.01 -15.84 -16.12
C VAL A 314 -17.13 -16.87 -16.00
N ASP A 315 -18.40 -16.47 -16.14
CA ASP A 315 -19.56 -17.36 -16.10
C ASP A 315 -19.51 -18.47 -17.17
N SER A 316 -19.01 -18.13 -18.36
CA SER A 316 -18.85 -19.08 -19.46
C SER A 316 -17.61 -19.98 -19.36
N GLY A 317 -16.73 -19.75 -18.39
CA GLY A 317 -15.44 -20.44 -18.25
C GLY A 317 -14.38 -20.01 -19.27
N ALA A 318 -14.61 -18.92 -20.00
CA ALA A 318 -13.61 -18.33 -20.91
C ALA A 318 -12.50 -17.62 -20.15
N LEU A 319 -12.79 -17.12 -18.95
CA LEU A 319 -11.84 -16.57 -17.99
C LEU A 319 -11.94 -17.31 -16.66
N ASP A 320 -10.85 -17.35 -15.91
CA ASP A 320 -10.81 -17.95 -14.58
C ASP A 320 -11.28 -16.94 -13.51
N PHE A 321 -10.90 -15.67 -13.63
CA PHE A 321 -11.42 -14.54 -12.85
C PHE A 321 -11.01 -13.19 -13.45
N VAL A 322 -11.51 -12.09 -12.87
CA VAL A 322 -11.12 -10.73 -13.21
C VAL A 322 -10.01 -10.28 -12.27
N PHE A 323 -8.86 -9.91 -12.84
CA PHE A 323 -7.69 -9.40 -12.13
C PHE A 323 -7.73 -7.86 -12.22
N ALA A 324 -8.05 -7.20 -11.12
CA ALA A 324 -8.24 -5.75 -11.10
C ALA A 324 -7.96 -5.18 -9.70
N SER A 325 -7.35 -4.00 -9.64
CA SER A 325 -7.00 -3.29 -8.41
C SER A 325 -7.85 -2.04 -8.13
N GLY A 326 -8.69 -1.61 -9.08
CA GLY A 326 -9.56 -0.43 -8.94
C GLY A 326 -10.55 -0.51 -7.77
N PRO A 327 -11.40 0.52 -7.60
CA PRO A 327 -12.41 0.53 -6.53
C PRO A 327 -13.35 -0.67 -6.63
N PRO A 328 -13.63 -1.39 -5.50
CA PRO A 328 -14.58 -2.50 -5.49
C PRO A 328 -16.03 -2.02 -5.71
N PRO A 329 -16.94 -2.92 -6.13
CA PRO A 329 -16.75 -4.33 -6.40
C PRO A 329 -16.17 -4.60 -7.81
N HIS A 330 -15.27 -5.58 -7.94
CA HIS A 330 -14.70 -5.97 -9.24
C HIS A 330 -15.62 -6.88 -10.05
N SER A 331 -16.57 -7.56 -9.39
CA SER A 331 -17.64 -8.35 -10.00
C SER A 331 -19.01 -7.77 -9.66
N PRO A 332 -20.01 -7.86 -10.54
CA PRO A 332 -21.39 -7.51 -10.20
C PRO A 332 -21.87 -8.24 -8.94
N ILE A 333 -22.60 -7.54 -8.07
CA ILE A 333 -23.08 -8.12 -6.80
C ILE A 333 -23.93 -9.38 -7.05
N GLU A 334 -24.76 -9.38 -8.10
CA GLU A 334 -25.59 -10.52 -8.49
C GLU A 334 -24.74 -11.74 -8.87
N GLN A 335 -23.56 -11.53 -9.47
CA GLN A 335 -22.61 -12.61 -9.75
C GLN A 335 -22.01 -13.17 -8.46
N ILE A 336 -21.60 -12.29 -7.54
CA ILE A 336 -21.07 -12.68 -6.24
C ILE A 336 -22.08 -13.54 -5.48
N GLU A 337 -23.33 -13.10 -5.40
CA GLU A 337 -24.42 -13.83 -4.72
C GLU A 337 -24.71 -15.20 -5.37
N ARG A 338 -24.72 -15.26 -6.71
CA ARG A 338 -24.93 -16.49 -7.45
C ARG A 338 -23.82 -17.52 -7.21
N PHE A 339 -22.55 -17.11 -7.26
CA PHE A 339 -21.41 -18.01 -7.00
C PHE A 339 -21.34 -18.48 -5.56
N ARG A 340 -21.80 -17.66 -4.61
CA ARG A 340 -21.96 -18.10 -3.22
C ARG A 340 -23.06 -19.15 -3.04
N ALA A 341 -24.16 -19.00 -3.76
CA ALA A 341 -25.28 -19.92 -3.66
C ALA A 341 -24.99 -21.28 -4.32
N ASP A 342 -24.11 -21.34 -5.32
CA ASP A 342 -23.78 -22.55 -6.06
C ASP A 342 -22.26 -22.73 -6.21
N ALA A 343 -21.69 -23.56 -5.34
CA ALA A 343 -20.27 -23.90 -5.36
C ALA A 343 -19.82 -24.68 -6.63
N ALA A 344 -20.75 -25.18 -7.46
CA ALA A 344 -20.41 -25.81 -8.72
C ALA A 344 -19.92 -24.78 -9.75
N LEU A 345 -20.33 -23.53 -9.64
CA LEU A 345 -19.86 -22.43 -10.49
C LEU A 345 -18.41 -22.03 -10.17
N GLY A 346 -18.03 -22.08 -8.89
CA GLY A 346 -16.71 -21.67 -8.42
C GLY A 346 -16.73 -21.19 -6.98
N SER A 347 -15.96 -20.15 -6.66
CA SER A 347 -15.83 -19.60 -5.32
C SER A 347 -15.82 -18.06 -5.31
N VAL A 348 -16.11 -17.48 -4.16
CA VAL A 348 -15.97 -16.04 -3.92
C VAL A 348 -14.97 -15.83 -2.79
N HIS A 349 -13.98 -14.99 -3.04
CA HIS A 349 -12.95 -14.62 -2.08
C HIS A 349 -13.03 -13.12 -1.79
N ALA A 350 -13.28 -12.75 -0.53
CA ALA A 350 -13.28 -11.37 -0.05
C ALA A 350 -12.04 -11.16 0.83
N ASN A 351 -11.07 -10.41 0.33
CA ASN A 351 -9.77 -10.18 0.97
C ASN A 351 -9.60 -8.71 1.32
N GLN A 352 -8.91 -8.42 2.41
CA GLN A 352 -8.66 -7.04 2.82
C GLN A 352 -7.68 -6.36 1.86
N ARG A 353 -8.07 -5.18 1.38
CA ARG A 353 -7.32 -4.44 0.36
C ARG A 353 -6.28 -3.51 0.94
N ASP A 354 -6.05 -3.40 2.22
CA ASP A 354 -5.17 -2.39 2.81
C ASP A 354 -5.45 -0.95 2.31
N PHE A 355 -6.72 -0.56 2.39
CA PHE A 355 -7.21 0.74 2.00
C PHE A 355 -8.27 1.23 3.00
N VAL A 356 -8.07 2.44 3.55
CA VAL A 356 -9.02 3.08 4.46
C VAL A 356 -9.81 4.16 3.73
N ARG A 357 -11.11 4.25 4.00
CA ARG A 357 -11.97 5.38 3.64
C ARG A 357 -12.36 6.17 4.88
N ALA A 358 -12.25 7.48 4.78
CA ALA A 358 -12.54 8.39 5.88
C ALA A 358 -13.19 9.67 5.36
N ILE A 359 -13.87 10.38 6.25
CA ILE A 359 -14.12 11.81 6.12
C ILE A 359 -12.93 12.50 6.78
N ALA A 360 -12.18 13.28 6.03
CA ALA A 360 -11.06 14.07 6.55
C ALA A 360 -11.54 15.48 6.89
N LEU A 361 -11.16 15.97 8.06
CA LEU A 361 -11.63 17.23 8.62
C LEU A 361 -10.51 18.26 8.64
N ASN A 362 -10.76 19.47 8.18
CA ASN A 362 -9.81 20.58 8.27
C ASN A 362 -9.86 21.17 9.69
N ILE A 363 -8.89 20.78 10.52
CA ILE A 363 -8.86 21.15 11.94
C ILE A 363 -8.46 22.62 12.20
N ALA A 364 -8.16 23.37 11.16
CA ALA A 364 -7.87 24.81 11.25
C ALA A 364 -9.13 25.68 11.03
N LEU A 365 -10.26 25.10 10.63
CA LEU A 365 -11.49 25.82 10.36
C LEU A 365 -12.58 25.52 11.40
N PRO A 366 -13.32 26.56 11.83
CA PRO A 366 -14.58 26.36 12.55
C PRO A 366 -15.58 25.54 11.72
N PRO A 367 -16.39 24.66 12.33
CA PRO A 367 -16.37 24.28 13.75
C PRO A 367 -15.39 23.14 14.04
N PHE A 368 -14.65 22.64 13.04
CA PHE A 368 -13.74 21.51 13.20
C PHE A 368 -12.41 21.88 13.88
N ASP A 369 -12.17 23.15 14.24
CA ASP A 369 -11.09 23.56 15.13
C ASP A 369 -11.32 23.11 16.59
N ASP A 370 -12.57 22.72 16.94
CA ASP A 370 -12.91 22.13 18.24
C ASP A 370 -12.91 20.60 18.17
N ILE A 371 -12.13 19.95 19.06
CA ILE A 371 -12.02 18.50 19.10
C ILE A 371 -13.34 17.80 19.44
N HIS A 372 -14.20 18.44 20.25
CA HIS A 372 -15.49 17.87 20.64
C HIS A 372 -16.45 17.79 19.46
N VAL A 373 -16.42 18.76 18.55
CA VAL A 373 -17.15 18.69 17.27
C VAL A 373 -16.66 17.53 16.41
N ARG A 374 -15.32 17.33 16.32
CA ARG A 374 -14.74 16.21 15.54
C ARG A 374 -15.11 14.85 16.15
N LYS A 375 -15.17 14.75 17.49
CA LYS A 375 -15.64 13.55 18.19
C LYS A 375 -17.13 13.32 17.98
N ALA A 376 -17.94 14.37 18.06
CA ALA A 376 -19.38 14.30 17.77
C ALA A 376 -19.65 13.82 16.33
N ALA A 377 -18.87 14.30 15.35
CA ALA A 377 -18.94 13.84 13.96
C ALA A 377 -18.62 12.33 13.82
N ASN A 378 -17.62 11.82 14.56
CA ASN A 378 -17.32 10.38 14.59
C ASN A 378 -18.46 9.55 15.19
N LEU A 379 -19.16 10.07 16.20
CA LEU A 379 -20.22 9.37 16.91
C LEU A 379 -21.58 9.42 16.19
N VAL A 380 -21.89 10.51 15.49
CA VAL A 380 -23.17 10.64 14.79
C VAL A 380 -23.23 9.86 13.49
N LEU A 381 -22.08 9.63 12.85
CA LEU A 381 -22.01 9.06 11.51
C LEU A 381 -22.51 7.61 11.50
N ASN A 382 -23.48 7.31 10.63
CA ASN A 382 -23.99 5.96 10.38
C ASN A 382 -23.05 5.20 9.42
N LYS A 383 -21.95 4.70 9.98
CA LYS A 383 -20.91 3.97 9.20
C LYS A 383 -21.46 2.70 8.54
N ALA A 384 -22.43 2.04 9.16
CA ALA A 384 -23.09 0.86 8.57
C ALA A 384 -23.85 1.22 7.28
N ARG A 385 -24.57 2.36 7.26
CA ARG A 385 -25.25 2.86 6.06
C ARG A 385 -24.26 3.26 4.97
N LEU A 386 -23.16 3.92 5.33
CA LEU A 386 -22.11 4.28 4.36
C LEU A 386 -21.47 3.03 3.74
N LEU A 387 -21.23 1.99 4.53
CA LEU A 387 -20.75 0.70 4.03
C LEU A 387 -21.76 0.08 3.06
N GLU A 388 -23.05 0.08 3.38
CA GLU A 388 -24.10 -0.47 2.52
C GLU A 388 -24.20 0.28 1.19
N LEU A 389 -24.21 1.61 1.22
CA LEU A 389 -24.21 2.46 0.04
C LEU A 389 -22.94 2.26 -0.83
N SER A 390 -21.86 1.82 -0.23
CA SER A 390 -20.59 1.50 -0.92
C SER A 390 -20.55 0.08 -1.49
N GLY A 391 -21.64 -0.70 -1.47
CA GLY A 391 -21.72 -2.09 -1.96
C GLY A 391 -21.68 -3.16 -0.87
N GLY A 392 -21.82 -2.77 0.40
CA GLY A 392 -21.97 -3.67 1.54
C GLY A 392 -20.72 -4.47 1.91
N PRO A 393 -20.88 -5.62 2.60
CA PRO A 393 -19.77 -6.38 3.17
C PRO A 393 -18.81 -7.01 2.14
N TRP A 394 -19.22 -7.02 0.86
CA TRP A 394 -18.36 -7.47 -0.25
C TRP A 394 -17.30 -6.44 -0.64
N THR A 395 -17.49 -5.19 -0.28
CA THR A 395 -16.59 -4.09 -0.62
C THR A 395 -15.79 -3.59 0.57
N GLY A 396 -16.08 -4.06 1.78
CA GLY A 396 -15.35 -3.64 2.97
C GLY A 396 -15.99 -4.05 4.29
N GLU A 397 -15.44 -3.52 5.36
CA GLU A 397 -15.95 -3.59 6.73
C GLU A 397 -15.84 -2.20 7.38
N VAL A 398 -16.57 -1.99 8.47
CA VAL A 398 -16.54 -0.71 9.20
C VAL A 398 -15.15 -0.48 9.80
N ALA A 399 -14.57 0.70 9.57
CA ALA A 399 -13.31 1.12 10.15
C ALA A 399 -13.53 1.83 11.50
N GLY A 400 -12.70 1.47 12.48
CA GLY A 400 -12.68 2.09 13.81
C GLY A 400 -11.48 3.02 14.05
N HIS A 401 -10.45 2.96 13.20
CA HIS A 401 -9.20 3.71 13.33
C HIS A 401 -8.58 3.99 11.95
N ILE A 402 -7.44 4.68 11.91
CA ILE A 402 -6.85 5.23 10.67
C ILE A 402 -6.09 4.16 9.88
N VAL A 403 -5.18 3.45 10.54
CA VAL A 403 -4.26 2.52 9.88
C VAL A 403 -4.87 1.13 9.76
N LEU A 404 -4.60 0.47 8.66
CA LEU A 404 -5.09 -0.87 8.38
C LEU A 404 -4.48 -1.90 9.33
N ASN A 405 -5.31 -2.82 9.81
CA ASN A 405 -4.93 -3.85 10.76
C ASN A 405 -3.68 -4.67 10.35
N SER A 406 -3.52 -4.93 9.04
CA SER A 406 -2.37 -5.66 8.49
C SER A 406 -1.03 -4.94 8.65
N LEU A 407 -1.03 -3.60 8.73
CA LEU A 407 0.17 -2.79 8.90
C LEU A 407 0.60 -2.67 10.38
N GLU A 408 -0.28 -3.07 11.29
CA GLU A 408 -0.08 -3.02 12.74
C GLU A 408 -0.17 -4.41 13.39
N ASP A 409 0.11 -5.47 12.64
CA ASP A 409 0.07 -6.87 13.11
C ASP A 409 -1.22 -7.22 13.87
N ASN A 410 -2.35 -6.62 13.47
CA ASN A 410 -3.67 -6.74 14.09
C ASN A 410 -3.74 -6.25 15.57
N LEU A 411 -2.83 -5.41 16.03
CA LEU A 411 -2.83 -4.89 17.41
C LEU A 411 -4.10 -4.07 17.71
N LEU A 412 -4.63 -3.36 16.72
CA LEU A 412 -5.83 -2.54 16.86
C LEU A 412 -7.11 -3.18 16.29
N LEU A 413 -7.11 -4.46 15.95
CA LEU A 413 -8.23 -5.18 15.32
C LEU A 413 -9.59 -4.96 16.02
N THR A 414 -9.61 -4.75 17.31
CA THR A 414 -10.84 -4.52 18.10
C THR A 414 -10.96 -3.10 18.64
N TYR A 415 -10.00 -2.25 18.32
CA TYR A 415 -9.97 -0.86 18.76
C TYR A 415 -10.92 -0.02 17.90
N ASP A 416 -11.86 0.65 18.54
CA ASP A 416 -12.77 1.62 17.96
C ASP A 416 -13.25 2.54 19.09
N PRO A 417 -12.63 3.72 19.27
CA PRO A 417 -12.97 4.64 20.36
C PRO A 417 -14.34 5.30 20.16
N TYR A 418 -14.89 5.24 18.95
CA TYR A 418 -16.19 5.80 18.58
C TYR A 418 -17.22 4.72 18.21
N ARG A 419 -17.09 3.54 18.82
CA ARG A 419 -17.99 2.43 18.57
C ARG A 419 -19.42 2.77 18.97
N THR A 420 -20.34 2.64 18.02
CA THR A 420 -21.78 2.83 18.24
C THR A 420 -22.54 1.52 18.05
N PRO A 421 -23.75 1.38 18.63
CA PRO A 421 -24.56 0.18 18.43
C PRO A 421 -24.84 -0.10 16.96
N GLY A 422 -24.36 -1.26 16.47
CA GLY A 422 -24.53 -1.65 15.07
C GLY A 422 -23.82 -0.74 14.06
N SER A 423 -22.88 0.10 14.52
CA SER A 423 -22.21 1.14 13.71
C SER A 423 -23.19 2.10 13.01
N ALA A 424 -24.38 2.30 13.61
CA ALA A 424 -25.49 3.08 13.03
C ALA A 424 -25.51 4.55 13.48
N GLY A 425 -24.45 5.01 14.14
CA GLY A 425 -24.41 6.30 14.82
C GLY A 425 -25.02 6.23 16.22
N ASP A 426 -24.65 7.17 17.07
CA ASP A 426 -25.22 7.37 18.43
C ASP A 426 -25.39 8.87 18.68
N LEU A 427 -26.58 9.37 18.37
CA LEU A 427 -26.90 10.78 18.52
C LEU A 427 -26.80 11.26 20.00
N ALA A 428 -27.08 10.39 20.97
CA ALA A 428 -27.00 10.78 22.38
C ALA A 428 -25.52 10.95 22.82
N ALA A 429 -24.63 10.07 22.36
CA ALA A 429 -23.21 10.19 22.60
C ALA A 429 -22.62 11.40 21.85
N ALA A 430 -23.03 11.63 20.60
CA ALA A 430 -22.63 12.79 19.81
C ALA A 430 -23.06 14.10 20.46
N ALA A 431 -24.32 14.21 20.93
CA ALA A 431 -24.82 15.36 21.66
C ALA A 431 -24.08 15.59 22.99
N ALA A 432 -23.64 14.51 23.66
CA ALA A 432 -22.83 14.65 24.88
C ALA A 432 -21.46 15.26 24.62
N GLU A 433 -20.81 14.92 23.48
CA GLU A 433 -19.57 15.58 23.05
C GLU A 433 -19.81 17.01 22.59
N MET A 434 -20.91 17.28 21.85
CA MET A 434 -21.23 18.63 21.37
C MET A 434 -21.40 19.62 22.54
N ARG A 435 -22.02 19.22 23.67
CA ARG A 435 -22.13 20.04 24.88
C ARG A 435 -20.79 20.49 25.48
N LEU A 436 -19.73 19.83 25.15
CA LEU A 436 -18.38 20.22 25.57
C LEU A 436 -17.72 21.22 24.60
N SER A 437 -18.33 21.42 23.44
CA SER A 437 -17.85 22.33 22.41
C SER A 437 -18.23 23.78 22.70
N LYS A 438 -17.37 24.71 22.29
CA LYS A 438 -17.68 26.15 22.29
C LYS A 438 -18.78 26.54 21.29
N TYR A 439 -19.21 25.62 20.41
CA TYR A 439 -20.20 25.86 19.36
C TYR A 439 -21.62 25.42 19.71
N ASP A 440 -21.82 24.77 20.86
CA ASP A 440 -23.12 24.55 21.49
C ASP A 440 -23.27 25.65 22.56
N THR A 441 -24.02 26.71 22.25
CA THR A 441 -24.06 27.92 23.08
C THR A 441 -25.19 27.88 24.12
N ASP A 442 -26.14 26.95 23.98
CA ASP A 442 -27.28 26.79 24.89
C ASP A 442 -27.31 25.44 25.61
N ASP A 443 -26.28 24.58 25.43
CA ASP A 443 -26.05 23.29 26.11
C ASP A 443 -27.16 22.24 25.77
N ASP A 444 -27.72 22.31 24.55
CA ASP A 444 -28.74 21.36 24.10
C ASP A 444 -28.15 20.11 23.39
N GLY A 445 -26.87 20.15 23.01
CA GLY A 445 -26.13 19.08 22.35
C GLY A 445 -26.14 19.18 20.82
N VAL A 446 -26.51 20.37 20.31
CA VAL A 446 -26.53 20.69 18.89
C VAL A 446 -25.68 21.95 18.66
N CYS A 447 -24.99 22.04 17.56
CA CYS A 447 -24.29 23.27 17.18
C CYS A 447 -25.33 24.34 16.79
N ASP A 448 -25.29 25.50 17.44
CA ASP A 448 -26.13 26.66 17.17
C ASP A 448 -25.34 27.94 16.86
N ASP A 449 -24.02 27.82 16.78
CA ASP A 449 -23.14 28.91 16.35
C ASP A 449 -23.17 29.04 14.81
N PRO A 450 -23.19 30.26 14.24
CA PRO A 450 -23.12 30.49 12.79
C PRO A 450 -21.95 29.81 12.08
N ALA A 451 -20.89 29.43 12.80
CA ALA A 451 -19.76 28.70 12.24
C ALA A 451 -20.12 27.27 11.79
N CYS A 452 -21.26 26.74 12.20
CA CYS A 452 -21.74 25.43 11.77
C CYS A 452 -22.61 25.48 10.50
N ASP A 453 -22.81 26.67 9.94
CA ASP A 453 -23.60 26.86 8.72
C ASP A 453 -22.71 27.03 7.48
N GLY A 454 -23.12 26.42 6.36
CA GLY A 454 -22.51 26.63 5.05
C GLY A 454 -21.11 26.02 4.90
N LEU A 455 -20.84 24.91 5.58
CA LEU A 455 -19.57 24.20 5.44
C LEU A 455 -19.41 23.62 4.03
N ALA A 456 -18.26 23.87 3.41
CA ALA A 456 -17.93 23.36 2.08
C ALA A 456 -17.13 22.07 2.17
N GLY A 457 -17.67 20.99 1.59
CA GLY A 457 -16.99 19.71 1.43
C GLY A 457 -16.83 19.32 -0.03
N VAL A 458 -15.90 18.41 -0.31
CA VAL A 458 -15.69 17.82 -1.65
C VAL A 458 -15.72 16.30 -1.58
N MET A 459 -16.06 15.68 -2.72
CA MET A 459 -16.13 14.22 -2.87
C MET A 459 -15.83 13.81 -4.31
N LEU A 460 -15.15 12.67 -4.49
CA LEU A 460 -14.95 12.08 -5.81
C LEU A 460 -16.24 11.48 -6.38
N PRO A 461 -16.49 11.57 -7.70
CA PRO A 461 -17.69 11.06 -8.35
C PRO A 461 -18.03 9.58 -8.08
N PRO A 462 -17.08 8.64 -7.98
CA PRO A 462 -17.38 7.24 -7.66
C PRO A 462 -18.07 7.03 -6.31
N PHE A 463 -18.06 8.05 -5.42
CA PHE A 463 -18.65 8.01 -4.08
C PHE A 463 -19.86 8.93 -3.91
N ALA A 464 -20.35 9.54 -4.98
CA ALA A 464 -21.45 10.53 -4.95
C ALA A 464 -22.68 10.07 -4.17
N GLN A 465 -22.98 8.76 -4.17
CA GLN A 465 -24.09 8.16 -3.43
C GLN A 465 -23.95 8.27 -1.89
N LEU A 466 -22.77 8.64 -1.38
CA LEU A 466 -22.54 8.82 0.06
C LEU A 466 -22.84 10.24 0.54
N ALA A 467 -22.87 11.24 -0.36
CA ALA A 467 -22.94 12.65 -0.01
C ALA A 467 -24.16 12.98 0.86
N ASP A 468 -25.35 12.59 0.41
CA ASP A 468 -26.60 12.86 1.13
C ASP A 468 -26.62 12.20 2.51
N ALA A 469 -26.02 11.02 2.66
CA ALA A 469 -25.98 10.31 3.93
C ALA A 469 -25.04 11.01 4.92
N VAL A 470 -23.87 11.47 4.47
CA VAL A 470 -22.92 12.23 5.29
C VAL A 470 -23.54 13.56 5.76
N ILE A 471 -24.16 14.31 4.84
CA ILE A 471 -24.84 15.56 5.17
C ILE A 471 -25.94 15.33 6.19
N ALA A 472 -26.84 14.36 5.95
CA ALA A 472 -27.96 14.07 6.85
C ALA A 472 -27.52 13.62 8.25
N ASP A 473 -26.38 12.94 8.39
CA ASP A 473 -25.83 12.57 9.68
C ASP A 473 -25.25 13.79 10.43
N LEU A 474 -24.52 14.67 9.74
CA LEU A 474 -23.98 15.90 10.31
C LEU A 474 -25.06 16.91 10.73
N GLU A 475 -26.15 17.01 9.97
CA GLU A 475 -27.31 17.86 10.31
C GLU A 475 -27.94 17.49 11.66
N GLN A 476 -27.85 16.22 12.10
CA GLN A 476 -28.41 15.80 13.40
C GLN A 476 -27.68 16.45 14.60
N ILE A 477 -26.47 16.94 14.40
CA ILE A 477 -25.69 17.68 15.42
C ILE A 477 -25.56 19.17 15.09
N GLY A 478 -26.42 19.70 14.20
CA GLY A 478 -26.47 21.11 13.84
C GLY A 478 -25.39 21.59 12.87
N ILE A 479 -24.70 20.68 12.19
CA ILE A 479 -23.70 21.02 11.17
C ILE A 479 -24.36 21.00 9.79
N HIS A 480 -24.49 22.17 9.17
CA HIS A 480 -25.09 22.36 7.85
C HIS A 480 -24.00 22.49 6.78
N ALA A 481 -23.87 21.48 5.94
CA ALA A 481 -22.81 21.36 4.96
C ALA A 481 -23.35 21.12 3.55
N GLU A 482 -22.55 21.52 2.55
CA GLU A 482 -22.72 21.19 1.14
C GLU A 482 -21.52 20.35 0.68
N VAL A 483 -21.76 19.31 -0.12
CA VAL A 483 -20.71 18.46 -0.71
C VAL A 483 -20.74 18.59 -2.21
N GLU A 484 -19.69 19.15 -2.77
CA GLU A 484 -19.50 19.18 -4.22
C GLU A 484 -18.85 17.89 -4.71
N VAL A 485 -19.49 17.23 -5.67
CA VAL A 485 -18.97 16.01 -6.29
C VAL A 485 -18.18 16.41 -7.55
N THR A 486 -16.86 16.25 -7.51
CA THR A 486 -15.98 16.71 -8.58
C THR A 486 -14.77 15.79 -8.77
N GLN A 487 -14.23 15.74 -10.02
CA GLN A 487 -13.05 14.95 -10.35
C GLN A 487 -11.77 15.49 -9.70
N ASP A 488 -11.68 16.80 -9.53
CA ASP A 488 -10.54 17.50 -8.91
C ASP A 488 -10.62 17.59 -7.38
N ALA A 489 -11.42 16.72 -6.74
CA ALA A 489 -11.65 16.75 -5.29
C ALA A 489 -10.35 16.64 -4.48
N PHE A 490 -9.38 15.82 -4.90
CA PHE A 490 -8.09 15.71 -4.23
C PHE A 490 -7.24 16.97 -4.39
N GLU A 491 -7.12 17.49 -5.61
CA GLU A 491 -6.37 18.71 -5.87
C GLU A 491 -6.89 19.87 -5.02
N ARG A 492 -8.22 20.03 -4.98
CA ARG A 492 -8.86 21.08 -4.18
C ARG A 492 -8.73 20.84 -2.67
N TRP A 493 -8.77 19.57 -2.22
CA TRP A 493 -8.60 19.25 -0.81
C TRP A 493 -7.18 19.52 -0.32
N PHE A 494 -6.19 19.26 -1.15
CA PHE A 494 -4.79 19.48 -0.82
C PHE A 494 -4.34 20.93 -1.03
N ASP A 495 -5.13 21.79 -1.68
CA ASP A 495 -4.89 23.24 -1.68
C ASP A 495 -5.50 23.91 -0.45
N PRO A 496 -4.69 24.28 0.58
CA PRO A 496 -5.21 24.88 1.80
C PRO A 496 -5.84 26.25 1.57
N SER A 497 -5.46 26.97 0.50
CA SER A 497 -6.02 28.29 0.19
C SER A 497 -7.50 28.22 -0.21
N GLY A 498 -7.96 27.05 -0.70
CA GLY A 498 -9.37 26.77 -1.00
C GLY A 498 -10.26 26.69 0.26
N ARG A 499 -9.68 26.52 1.44
CA ARG A 499 -10.36 26.54 2.74
C ARG A 499 -11.59 25.61 2.82
N LEU A 500 -11.48 24.42 2.25
CA LEU A 500 -12.50 23.39 2.38
C LEU A 500 -12.56 22.90 3.83
N SER A 501 -13.80 22.69 4.32
CA SER A 501 -14.03 22.23 5.70
C SER A 501 -13.76 20.74 5.86
N PHE A 502 -14.02 19.94 4.82
CA PHE A 502 -13.79 18.49 4.85
C PHE A 502 -13.76 17.87 3.45
N MET A 503 -13.14 16.69 3.38
CA MET A 503 -13.26 15.79 2.23
C MET A 503 -14.05 14.54 2.63
N ALA A 504 -15.21 14.33 2.00
CA ALA A 504 -16.18 13.32 2.43
C ALA A 504 -15.86 11.89 1.97
N SER A 505 -14.81 11.67 1.19
CA SER A 505 -14.43 10.35 0.66
C SER A 505 -12.92 10.19 0.54
N LEU A 506 -12.15 10.79 1.46
CA LEU A 506 -10.70 10.57 1.48
C LEU A 506 -10.42 9.07 1.51
N GLY A 507 -9.48 8.64 0.69
CA GLY A 507 -9.04 7.27 0.69
C GLY A 507 -7.52 7.21 0.68
N TYR A 508 -6.97 6.28 1.46
CA TYR A 508 -5.53 6.07 1.50
C TYR A 508 -5.17 4.58 1.53
N SER A 509 -4.16 4.21 0.76
CA SER A 509 -3.59 2.86 0.69
C SER A 509 -2.16 2.87 1.23
N LYS A 510 -1.63 1.70 1.51
CA LYS A 510 -0.19 1.58 1.73
C LYS A 510 0.58 1.69 0.41
N ASP A 511 1.78 2.25 0.45
CA ASP A 511 2.77 2.17 -0.64
C ASP A 511 3.65 0.92 -0.45
N TYR A 512 3.94 0.57 0.81
CA TYR A 512 4.68 -0.63 1.24
C TYR A 512 4.13 -1.12 2.58
N LEU A 513 4.50 -2.33 3.00
CA LEU A 513 4.08 -2.88 4.30
C LEU A 513 4.82 -2.19 5.47
N GLY A 514 4.24 -1.07 5.88
CA GLY A 514 4.68 -0.26 7.03
C GLY A 514 3.70 0.88 7.26
N ALA A 515 3.28 1.10 8.51
CA ALA A 515 2.32 2.15 8.85
C ALA A 515 2.86 3.57 8.63
N SER A 516 4.19 3.73 8.57
CA SER A 516 4.88 4.98 8.19
C SER A 516 4.42 5.53 6.84
N THR A 517 4.00 4.69 5.90
CA THR A 517 3.44 5.12 4.61
C THR A 517 2.20 6.03 4.78
N ILE A 518 1.35 5.74 5.78
CA ILE A 518 0.15 6.53 6.07
C ILE A 518 0.49 7.75 6.91
N PHE A 519 1.27 7.57 7.99
CA PHE A 519 1.57 8.66 8.92
C PHE A 519 2.49 9.71 8.30
N GLY A 520 3.52 9.29 7.56
CA GLY A 520 4.45 10.20 6.89
C GLY A 520 3.75 11.09 5.85
N ALA A 521 2.96 10.47 4.97
CA ALA A 521 2.29 11.18 3.90
C ALA A 521 1.15 12.10 4.36
N ASN A 522 0.50 11.81 5.51
CA ASN A 522 -0.69 12.57 5.93
C ASN A 522 -0.47 13.43 7.18
N PHE A 523 0.53 13.14 8.02
CA PHE A 523 0.65 13.76 9.33
C PHE A 523 2.07 14.23 9.72
N ASP A 524 3.13 13.85 8.97
CA ASP A 524 4.44 14.49 9.12
C ASP A 524 4.39 15.87 8.48
N SER A 525 4.31 16.93 9.29
CA SER A 525 4.10 18.28 8.79
C SER A 525 5.24 18.77 7.88
N ARG A 526 6.43 18.22 8.02
CA ARG A 526 7.64 18.57 7.24
C ARG A 526 7.56 18.02 5.82
N ALA A 527 6.90 16.86 5.64
CA ALA A 527 6.72 16.20 4.35
C ALA A 527 5.37 16.56 3.73
N SER A 528 4.29 16.51 4.51
CA SER A 528 2.92 16.60 4.01
C SER A 528 2.38 18.03 3.84
N LEU A 529 3.07 19.05 4.34
CA LEU A 529 2.72 20.48 4.22
C LEU A 529 3.76 21.30 3.42
N GLY A 530 4.60 20.62 2.63
CA GLY A 530 5.60 21.21 1.74
C GLY A 530 5.08 21.53 0.35
N ASP A 531 5.99 21.49 -0.64
CA ASP A 531 5.68 21.79 -2.04
C ASP A 531 4.69 20.77 -2.68
N GLU A 532 4.74 19.51 -2.23
CA GLU A 532 3.80 18.45 -2.62
C GLU A 532 2.82 18.19 -1.47
N GLN A 533 1.85 19.09 -1.31
CA GLN A 533 0.94 19.02 -0.18
C GLN A 533 -0.02 17.83 -0.28
N THR A 534 -0.05 17.01 0.78
CA THR A 534 -0.91 15.82 0.91
C THR A 534 -1.78 15.81 2.17
N ASN A 535 -1.63 16.82 3.03
CA ASN A 535 -2.32 16.94 4.31
C ASN A 535 -3.37 18.07 4.30
N GLY A 536 -4.53 17.80 3.74
CA GLY A 536 -5.65 18.76 3.78
C GLY A 536 -6.29 18.95 5.16
N THR A 537 -5.93 18.09 6.16
CA THR A 537 -6.40 18.28 7.55
C THR A 537 -5.66 19.39 8.27
N LEU A 538 -4.49 19.77 7.80
CA LEU A 538 -3.56 20.78 8.34
C LEU A 538 -3.00 20.44 9.73
N VAL A 539 -3.02 19.15 10.13
CA VAL A 539 -2.32 18.71 11.35
C VAL A 539 -0.85 19.09 11.26
N GLY A 540 -0.33 19.76 12.29
CA GLY A 540 1.06 20.21 12.35
C GLY A 540 1.36 21.52 11.62
N ALA A 541 0.40 22.15 10.95
CA ALA A 541 0.63 23.44 10.29
C ALA A 541 1.01 24.52 11.31
N SER A 542 2.08 25.27 11.00
CA SER A 542 2.52 26.40 11.82
C SER A 542 1.61 27.61 11.65
N ALA A 543 1.63 28.52 12.62
CA ALA A 543 0.88 29.78 12.55
C ALA A 543 1.26 30.62 11.32
N ASP A 544 2.52 30.57 10.88
CA ASP A 544 3.00 31.29 9.70
C ASP A 544 2.46 30.67 8.40
N GLN A 545 2.44 29.34 8.28
CA GLN A 545 1.83 28.64 7.15
C GLN A 545 0.32 28.93 7.08
N LEU A 546 -0.38 28.85 8.21
CA LEU A 546 -1.79 29.19 8.29
C LEU A 546 -2.07 30.60 7.82
N ALA A 547 -1.28 31.58 8.27
CA ALA A 547 -1.41 32.97 7.83
C ALA A 547 -1.14 33.15 6.32
N GLN A 548 -0.17 32.41 5.77
CA GLN A 548 0.14 32.41 4.33
C GLN A 548 -1.06 31.91 3.50
N TRP A 549 -1.78 30.90 4.00
CA TRP A 549 -2.97 30.33 3.32
C TRP A 549 -4.27 31.08 3.67
N GLY A 550 -4.20 32.17 4.40
CA GLY A 550 -5.34 33.02 4.74
C GLY A 550 -6.19 32.55 5.92
N TYR A 551 -5.64 31.65 6.76
CA TYR A 551 -6.26 31.26 8.03
C TYR A 551 -5.89 32.24 9.16
N ALA A 552 -6.70 32.24 10.22
CA ALA A 552 -6.31 32.90 11.46
C ALA A 552 -5.11 32.16 12.08
N PRO A 553 -4.06 32.87 12.52
CA PRO A 553 -2.94 32.24 13.22
C PRO A 553 -3.42 31.55 14.49
N GLN A 554 -3.10 30.26 14.63
CA GLN A 554 -3.42 29.43 15.79
C GLN A 554 -2.39 28.31 15.93
N GLU A 555 -2.34 27.68 17.10
CA GLU A 555 -1.55 26.46 17.32
C GLU A 555 -2.41 25.24 16.99
N LEU A 556 -1.95 24.41 16.07
CA LEU A 556 -2.60 23.15 15.74
C LEU A 556 -1.84 21.98 16.39
N PRO A 557 -2.52 20.87 16.68
CA PRO A 557 -1.87 19.64 17.10
C PRO A 557 -0.78 19.23 16.10
N ASN A 558 0.40 18.85 16.61
CA ASN A 558 1.52 18.35 15.83
C ASN A 558 1.94 16.98 16.36
N VAL A 559 2.29 16.06 15.48
CA VAL A 559 2.69 14.67 15.80
C VAL A 559 4.08 14.30 15.30
N ASP A 560 4.84 15.26 14.77
CA ASP A 560 6.17 15.03 14.19
C ASP A 560 7.12 14.33 15.17
N ASP A 561 7.16 14.77 16.45
CA ASP A 561 7.98 14.14 17.47
C ASP A 561 7.60 12.66 17.71
N ARG A 562 6.32 12.30 17.58
CA ARG A 562 5.85 10.92 17.72
C ARG A 562 6.22 10.08 16.50
N ILE A 563 6.16 10.66 15.33
CA ILE A 563 6.63 10.04 14.08
C ILE A 563 8.14 9.78 14.19
N ASP A 564 8.92 10.74 14.67
CA ASP A 564 10.36 10.62 14.87
C ASP A 564 10.74 9.53 15.90
N LEU A 565 9.90 9.28 16.88
CA LEU A 565 10.11 8.19 17.84
C LEU A 565 9.89 6.80 17.18
N CYS A 566 9.02 6.69 16.19
CA CYS A 566 8.67 5.42 15.56
C CYS A 566 9.59 5.05 14.39
N HIS A 567 10.06 6.02 13.62
CA HIS A 567 10.93 5.78 12.45
C HIS A 567 12.17 4.91 12.73
N PRO A 568 12.95 5.13 13.80
CA PRO A 568 14.16 4.35 14.06
C PRO A 568 13.88 2.95 14.63
N GLN A 569 12.65 2.65 15.01
CA GLN A 569 12.30 1.34 15.56
C GLN A 569 12.30 0.26 14.47
N ILE A 570 12.52 -0.99 14.85
CA ILE A 570 12.57 -2.14 13.94
C ILE A 570 11.64 -3.25 14.46
N GLY A 571 10.94 -3.94 13.56
CA GLY A 571 10.10 -5.08 13.87
C GLY A 571 8.93 -4.73 14.79
N SER A 572 8.64 -5.58 15.78
CA SER A 572 7.47 -5.40 16.66
C SER A 572 7.48 -4.12 17.49
N ALA A 573 8.65 -3.56 17.80
CA ALA A 573 8.75 -2.29 18.50
C ALA A 573 8.23 -1.14 17.62
N GLN A 574 8.56 -1.16 16.34
CA GLN A 574 8.07 -0.17 15.37
C GLN A 574 6.55 -0.28 15.20
N VAL A 575 6.03 -1.50 15.03
CA VAL A 575 4.59 -1.76 14.90
C VAL A 575 3.82 -1.24 16.12
N GLN A 576 4.30 -1.52 17.34
CA GLN A 576 3.69 -1.03 18.59
C GLN A 576 3.72 0.51 18.67
N CYS A 577 4.80 1.14 18.20
CA CYS A 577 4.93 2.59 18.19
C CYS A 577 3.89 3.22 17.26
N TRP A 578 3.73 2.67 16.04
CA TRP A 578 2.74 3.16 15.08
C TRP A 578 1.31 2.95 15.57
N ALA A 579 0.98 1.80 16.16
CA ALA A 579 -0.34 1.55 16.76
C ALA A 579 -0.65 2.54 17.89
N ALA A 580 0.34 2.92 18.70
CA ALA A 580 0.17 3.95 19.72
C ALA A 580 -0.05 5.36 19.12
N LEU A 581 0.54 5.65 17.96
CA LEU A 581 0.31 6.90 17.24
C LEU A 581 -1.10 6.94 16.63
N ASP A 582 -1.59 5.83 16.06
CA ASP A 582 -2.98 5.74 15.56
C ASP A 582 -3.98 6.03 16.69
N GLN A 583 -3.83 5.36 17.83
CA GLN A 583 -4.67 5.63 19.01
C GLN A 583 -4.60 7.11 19.44
N TYR A 584 -3.41 7.70 19.46
CA TYR A 584 -3.24 9.10 19.81
C TYR A 584 -3.97 10.03 18.85
N LEU A 585 -3.85 9.79 17.54
CA LEU A 585 -4.55 10.56 16.52
C LEU A 585 -6.07 10.43 16.68
N MET A 586 -6.58 9.22 16.91
CA MET A 586 -8.02 9.00 17.09
C MET A 586 -8.59 9.61 18.36
N GLU A 587 -7.82 9.71 19.43
CA GLU A 587 -8.34 10.19 20.74
C GLU A 587 -8.04 11.66 21.01
N ASN A 588 -6.91 12.20 20.51
CA ASN A 588 -6.37 13.51 20.91
C ASN A 588 -6.31 14.53 19.77
N VAL A 589 -6.32 14.09 18.50
CA VAL A 589 -6.33 14.98 17.33
C VAL A 589 -7.63 14.88 16.56
N VAL A 590 -8.10 13.68 16.29
CA VAL A 590 -9.34 13.35 15.59
C VAL A 590 -9.43 14.01 14.19
N PRO A 591 -8.42 13.85 13.34
CA PRO A 591 -8.38 14.52 12.05
C PRO A 591 -9.27 13.84 11.00
N TRP A 592 -9.57 12.55 11.20
CA TRP A 592 -10.40 11.73 10.32
C TRP A 592 -11.58 11.09 11.05
N VAL A 593 -12.64 10.81 10.30
CA VAL A 593 -13.74 9.91 10.66
C VAL A 593 -13.62 8.67 9.78
N PRO A 594 -12.81 7.65 10.18
CA PRO A 594 -12.70 6.42 9.43
C PRO A 594 -14.05 5.69 9.41
N PHE A 595 -14.51 5.27 8.22
CA PHE A 595 -15.80 4.58 8.13
C PHE A 595 -15.74 3.23 7.43
N LYS A 596 -14.68 2.96 6.61
CA LYS A 596 -14.58 1.71 5.87
C LYS A 596 -13.12 1.28 5.66
N PHE A 597 -12.80 0.04 6.00
CA PHE A 597 -11.67 -0.69 5.44
C PHE A 597 -12.13 -1.45 4.21
N GLU A 598 -11.48 -1.25 3.06
CA GLU A 598 -11.92 -1.84 1.80
C GLU A 598 -11.53 -3.32 1.67
N ARG A 599 -12.38 -4.07 0.96
CA ARG A 599 -12.12 -5.45 0.55
C ARG A 599 -12.21 -5.61 -0.97
N HIS A 600 -11.32 -6.42 -1.51
CA HIS A 600 -11.44 -6.95 -2.86
C HIS A 600 -12.22 -8.27 -2.84
N SER A 601 -13.34 -8.30 -3.56
CA SER A 601 -14.13 -9.52 -3.76
C SER A 601 -13.92 -10.04 -5.17
N HIS A 602 -13.33 -11.23 -5.29
CA HIS A 602 -13.08 -11.91 -6.56
C HIS A 602 -14.02 -13.11 -6.70
N VAL A 603 -14.73 -13.14 -7.83
CA VAL A 603 -15.47 -14.33 -8.29
C VAL A 603 -14.51 -15.16 -9.12
N VAL A 604 -14.28 -16.40 -8.69
CA VAL A 604 -13.27 -17.30 -9.24
C VAL A 604 -13.96 -18.56 -9.78
N SER A 605 -13.67 -18.92 -11.03
CA SER A 605 -14.29 -20.08 -11.69
C SER A 605 -13.90 -21.40 -11.02
N SER A 606 -14.72 -22.43 -11.19
CA SER A 606 -14.45 -23.78 -10.66
C SER A 606 -13.22 -24.47 -11.27
N ARG A 607 -12.63 -23.90 -12.32
CA ARG A 607 -11.33 -24.36 -12.87
C ARG A 607 -10.17 -24.09 -11.92
N VAL A 608 -10.26 -23.06 -11.08
CA VAL A 608 -9.20 -22.71 -10.12
C VAL A 608 -9.29 -23.67 -8.94
N VAL A 609 -8.31 -24.56 -8.81
CA VAL A 609 -8.25 -25.57 -7.75
C VAL A 609 -7.48 -25.12 -6.52
N ARG A 610 -6.75 -24.01 -6.63
CA ARG A 610 -6.09 -23.31 -5.54
C ARG A 610 -6.12 -21.81 -5.83
N TYR A 611 -6.55 -21.03 -4.86
CA TYR A 611 -6.51 -19.58 -4.85
C TYR A 611 -5.71 -19.09 -3.65
N SER A 612 -4.96 -18.02 -3.81
CA SER A 612 -4.29 -17.29 -2.74
C SER A 612 -4.37 -15.79 -3.00
N PHE A 613 -4.23 -15.01 -1.94
CA PHE A 613 -4.21 -13.56 -1.97
C PHE A 613 -2.88 -13.08 -1.38
N ASP A 614 -2.18 -12.23 -2.10
CA ASP A 614 -0.96 -11.58 -1.63
C ASP A 614 -1.32 -10.36 -0.80
N GLN A 615 -1.14 -10.44 0.52
CA GLN A 615 -1.40 -9.31 1.40
C GLN A 615 -0.38 -8.20 1.22
N SER A 616 0.85 -8.51 0.79
CA SER A 616 1.88 -7.47 0.61
C SER A 616 1.50 -6.45 -0.46
N ILE A 617 0.86 -6.90 -1.53
CA ILE A 617 0.38 -6.06 -2.65
C ILE A 617 -1.13 -5.80 -2.57
N ALA A 618 -1.87 -6.60 -1.81
CA ALA A 618 -3.33 -6.61 -1.76
C ALA A 618 -4.00 -7.05 -3.07
N MET A 619 -3.45 -8.08 -3.73
CA MET A 619 -3.93 -8.64 -5.00
C MET A 619 -3.99 -10.17 -4.97
N PRO A 620 -4.74 -10.84 -5.90
CA PRO A 620 -4.63 -12.28 -6.09
C PRO A 620 -3.20 -12.70 -6.43
N ALA A 621 -2.62 -13.61 -5.65
CA ALA A 621 -1.23 -14.08 -5.79
C ALA A 621 -1.11 -15.06 -6.98
N LEU A 622 -0.75 -14.57 -8.16
CA LEU A 622 -0.79 -15.35 -9.40
C LEU A 622 0.19 -16.55 -9.41
N ASP A 623 1.31 -16.43 -8.71
CA ASP A 623 2.27 -17.52 -8.52
C ASP A 623 1.75 -18.64 -7.62
N GLN A 624 0.77 -18.34 -6.76
CA GLN A 624 0.14 -19.27 -5.81
C GLN A 624 -1.14 -19.91 -6.35
N ILE A 625 -1.62 -19.50 -7.53
CA ILE A 625 -2.86 -19.99 -8.13
C ILE A 625 -2.57 -21.24 -8.97
N ALA A 626 -3.45 -22.25 -8.84
CA ALA A 626 -3.35 -23.47 -9.63
C ALA A 626 -4.66 -23.75 -10.39
N VAL A 627 -4.50 -24.20 -11.63
CA VAL A 627 -5.57 -24.74 -12.49
C VAL A 627 -5.19 -26.16 -12.94
N PRO A 628 -6.14 -27.02 -13.36
CA PRO A 628 -5.83 -28.34 -13.90
C PRO A 628 -4.93 -28.23 -15.16
N PRO A 629 -4.12 -29.25 -15.44
CA PRO A 629 -3.47 -29.40 -16.75
C PRO A 629 -4.50 -29.40 -17.89
N GLU A 630 -4.08 -28.86 -19.04
CA GLU A 630 -4.90 -28.86 -20.26
C GLU A 630 -4.89 -30.24 -20.94
#